data_deaf40a90205d4d35cba1f15f56eed56
#
_entry.id   deaf40a90205d4d35cba1f15f56eed56
#
_cell.length_a   1.000
_cell.length_b   1.000
_cell.length_c   1.000
_cell.angle_alpha   90.00
_cell.angle_beta   90.00
_cell.angle_gamma   90.00
#
_symmetry.space_group_name_H-M   'P 1'
#
loop_
_entity.id
_entity.type
_entity.pdbx_description
1 polymer ?
#
loop_
_entity_poly.entity_id
_entity_poly.type
_entity_poly.pdbx_seq_one_letter_code
_entity_poly.pdbx_strand_id
1 'polypeptide(L)'
;MLEEEQRKSLDAARQPMTGDRAIAVGGNVSGSILITGDHNVLEGITSLPTDYKARICNFILEYIGTPPRPVPFGGCQADLQTLDGWLDDPAALPYLLLTAPAGRGKSALLVRWLERRRDLALPVVFVPISLRFNTASQTVFFAALAARLAHLFGERVPADMSQAPDLWRGMASGYLSRPAPDRRLLVVLDGLDEATDWQAGVDLFPFEPPPGLRVVVAARHQANESGPEGWLRRLGWERNGLARSLTLAPLTHAGVSDVLRSMGVPLDALSARVDIVAELYRLSEGDPLLVRLYVDDLWQKGAAATRLQPEDLRTLQPGLHGYFDRWWEDQRKQWGRDAPLREPTVQATLNLLTTALAPLGKDDLLHLSNLSTWDLEEALRPLARLVVGDGRTQGYAFSHPRLGSTSARD
;
A
#
# COMPACT_ATOMS: atom_id res chain seq x y z
N MET A 1 -23.49 44.08 -6.14
CA MET A 1 -22.45 44.00 -5.11
C MET A 1 -22.16 42.56 -4.66
N LEU A 2 -23.13 41.77 -4.22
CA LEU A 2 -22.91 40.38 -3.80
C LEU A 2 -22.47 39.44 -4.94
N GLU A 3 -22.93 39.62 -6.16
CA GLU A 3 -22.49 38.80 -7.32
C GLU A 3 -21.09 39.16 -7.81
N GLU A 4 -20.65 40.39 -7.61
CA GLU A 4 -19.33 40.87 -8.02
C GLU A 4 -18.25 40.46 -7.03
N GLU A 5 -18.58 40.34 -5.72
CA GLU A 5 -17.68 39.76 -4.71
C GLU A 5 -17.56 38.25 -4.86
N GLN A 6 -18.66 37.55 -5.23
CA GLN A 6 -18.59 36.11 -5.54
C GLN A 6 -17.77 35.83 -6.81
N ARG A 7 -17.88 36.66 -7.85
CA ARG A 7 -17.02 36.54 -9.04
C ARG A 7 -15.54 36.80 -8.72
N LYS A 8 -15.23 37.83 -7.94
CA LYS A 8 -13.83 38.11 -7.50
C LYS A 8 -13.26 37.02 -6.63
N SER A 9 -14.06 36.36 -5.79
CA SER A 9 -13.66 35.19 -4.99
C SER A 9 -13.39 33.95 -5.86
N LEU A 10 -14.18 33.74 -6.92
CA LEU A 10 -13.98 32.65 -7.89
C LEU A 10 -12.78 32.88 -8.82
N ASP A 11 -12.48 34.15 -9.19
CA ASP A 11 -11.31 34.48 -10.00
C ASP A 11 -10.00 34.49 -9.18
N ALA A 12 -10.05 34.81 -7.89
CA ALA A 12 -8.89 34.67 -6.99
C ALA A 12 -8.50 33.19 -6.76
N ALA A 13 -9.46 32.25 -6.84
CA ALA A 13 -9.20 30.81 -6.76
C ALA A 13 -8.64 30.22 -8.08
N ARG A 14 -8.60 31.00 -9.16
CA ARG A 14 -8.11 30.58 -10.49
C ARG A 14 -6.71 31.11 -10.86
N GLN A 15 -6.04 31.84 -9.97
CA GLN A 15 -4.66 32.23 -10.25
C GLN A 15 -3.75 31.02 -10.11
N PRO A 16 -2.99 30.63 -11.16
CA PRO A 16 -2.03 29.56 -11.05
C PRO A 16 -0.94 29.99 -10.05
N MET A 17 -0.80 29.20 -8.97
CA MET A 17 0.33 29.36 -8.07
C MET A 17 1.59 28.97 -8.85
N THR A 18 2.43 29.95 -9.19
CA THR A 18 3.71 29.74 -9.87
C THR A 18 4.81 29.47 -8.87
N GLY A 19 5.31 28.26 -8.85
CA GLY A 19 6.48 27.81 -8.10
C GLY A 19 6.72 26.33 -8.38
N ASP A 20 7.97 25.90 -8.43
CA ASP A 20 8.39 24.53 -8.79
C ASP A 20 7.74 23.38 -7.99
N ARG A 21 6.86 23.70 -7.03
CA ARG A 21 6.15 22.73 -6.17
C ARG A 21 4.71 23.15 -5.86
N ALA A 22 4.13 24.09 -6.61
CA ALA A 22 2.78 24.56 -6.34
C ALA A 22 1.74 23.62 -6.96
N ILE A 23 0.77 23.17 -6.15
CA ILE A 23 -0.37 22.36 -6.56
C ILE A 23 -1.61 23.24 -6.49
N ALA A 24 -2.20 23.59 -7.65
CA ALA A 24 -3.50 24.24 -7.71
C ALA A 24 -4.59 23.19 -7.90
N VAL A 25 -5.49 23.04 -6.93
CA VAL A 25 -6.62 22.12 -6.99
C VAL A 25 -7.90 22.91 -7.12
N GLY A 26 -8.47 22.94 -8.32
CA GLY A 26 -9.76 23.56 -8.60
C GLY A 26 -10.91 22.56 -8.55
N GLY A 27 -11.25 22.03 -7.36
CA GLY A 27 -12.37 21.12 -7.19
C GLY A 27 -12.22 20.18 -5.99
N ASN A 28 -13.23 19.37 -5.71
CA ASN A 28 -13.19 18.38 -4.62
C ASN A 28 -12.07 17.35 -4.84
N VAL A 29 -11.05 17.34 -3.97
CA VAL A 29 -9.89 16.43 -4.01
C VAL A 29 -10.17 15.12 -3.27
N SER A 30 -11.39 14.66 -3.21
CA SER A 30 -11.64 13.33 -2.66
C SER A 30 -11.11 12.28 -3.64
N GLY A 31 -9.98 11.64 -3.29
CA GLY A 31 -9.41 10.53 -4.03
C GLY A 31 -8.37 10.87 -5.09
N SER A 32 -7.83 12.09 -5.13
CA SER A 32 -6.74 12.43 -6.06
C SER A 32 -5.41 12.55 -5.33
N ILE A 33 -4.44 11.70 -5.72
CA ILE A 33 -3.03 11.91 -5.38
C ILE A 33 -2.40 12.72 -6.51
N LEU A 34 -1.91 13.87 -6.15
CA LEU A 34 -1.02 14.65 -7.00
C LEU A 34 0.42 14.23 -6.68
N ILE A 35 0.95 13.32 -7.48
CA ILE A 35 2.38 13.09 -7.53
C ILE A 35 2.92 14.14 -8.50
N THR A 36 3.53 15.18 -7.96
CA THR A 36 4.12 16.26 -8.76
C THR A 36 5.49 15.81 -9.26
N GLY A 37 5.69 15.87 -10.55
CA GLY A 37 6.94 15.56 -11.26
C GLY A 37 6.64 15.33 -12.74
N ASP A 38 7.56 15.65 -13.62
CA ASP A 38 7.39 15.58 -15.08
C ASP A 38 7.15 14.16 -15.59
N HIS A 39 7.37 13.15 -14.76
CA HIS A 39 7.11 11.72 -15.03
C HIS A 39 6.21 11.11 -13.97
N ASN A 40 4.96 11.58 -13.93
CA ASN A 40 3.97 11.09 -13.00
C ASN A 40 3.72 9.59 -13.21
N VAL A 41 3.90 8.80 -12.15
CA VAL A 41 3.57 7.36 -12.11
C VAL A 41 2.14 7.06 -12.62
N LEU A 42 1.30 8.07 -12.71
CA LEU A 42 -0.10 8.01 -13.17
C LEU A 42 -0.31 8.59 -14.58
N GLU A 43 0.67 9.14 -15.27
CA GLU A 43 0.49 9.72 -16.63
C GLU A 43 0.11 8.58 -17.56
N GLY A 44 0.09 7.62 -17.83
CA GLY A 44 -0.41 6.62 -18.78
C GLY A 44 -1.81 6.10 -18.49
N ILE A 45 -2.44 6.54 -17.41
CA ILE A 45 -3.73 5.97 -16.96
C ILE A 45 -4.94 6.71 -17.59
N THR A 46 -4.73 7.72 -18.40
CA THR A 46 -5.85 8.50 -19.00
C THR A 46 -6.73 7.67 -19.95
N SER A 47 -6.23 6.56 -20.47
CA SER A 47 -6.98 5.62 -21.30
C SER A 47 -7.69 4.52 -20.53
N LEU A 48 -7.44 4.37 -19.22
CA LEU A 48 -8.14 3.41 -18.37
C LEU A 48 -9.43 4.02 -17.81
N PRO A 49 -10.43 3.19 -17.43
CA PRO A 49 -11.59 3.66 -16.73
C PRO A 49 -11.23 4.52 -15.51
N THR A 50 -12.02 5.54 -15.23
CA THR A 50 -11.74 6.53 -14.17
C THR A 50 -11.59 5.88 -12.79
N ASP A 51 -12.32 4.80 -12.53
CA ASP A 51 -12.27 4.03 -11.29
C ASP A 51 -10.92 3.33 -11.08
N TYR A 52 -10.28 2.92 -12.16
CA TYR A 52 -8.99 2.23 -12.08
C TYR A 52 -7.85 3.14 -11.60
N LYS A 53 -7.84 4.38 -12.09
CA LYS A 53 -6.90 5.41 -11.63
C LYS A 53 -7.10 5.66 -10.13
N ALA A 54 -8.35 5.76 -9.68
CA ALA A 54 -8.67 5.93 -8.27
C ALA A 54 -8.15 4.77 -7.40
N ARG A 55 -8.23 3.53 -7.87
CA ARG A 55 -7.73 2.35 -7.14
C ARG A 55 -6.23 2.41 -6.90
N ILE A 56 -5.44 2.73 -7.93
CA ILE A 56 -3.99 2.89 -7.78
C ILE A 56 -3.67 4.08 -6.87
N CYS A 57 -4.37 5.19 -7.02
CA CYS A 57 -4.21 6.36 -6.15
C CYS A 57 -4.47 6.01 -4.69
N ASN A 58 -5.56 5.32 -4.39
CA ASN A 58 -5.91 4.89 -3.04
C ASN A 58 -4.85 3.90 -2.48
N PHE A 59 -4.33 3.01 -3.32
CA PHE A 59 -3.22 2.13 -2.93
C PHE A 59 -1.99 2.93 -2.51
N ILE A 60 -1.57 3.89 -3.30
CA ILE A 60 -0.39 4.70 -2.99
C ILE A 60 -0.61 5.55 -1.72
N LEU A 61 -1.80 6.18 -1.57
CA LEU A 61 -2.16 6.98 -0.38
C LEU A 61 -2.09 6.18 0.92
N GLU A 62 -2.42 4.91 0.89
CA GLU A 62 -2.34 4.03 2.05
C GLU A 62 -0.92 3.97 2.64
N TYR A 63 0.12 4.18 1.82
CA TYR A 63 1.52 4.09 2.23
C TYR A 63 2.21 5.46 2.35
N ILE A 64 1.77 6.47 1.61
CA ILE A 64 2.30 7.84 1.74
C ILE A 64 1.62 8.59 2.88
N GLY A 65 0.31 8.40 3.02
CA GLY A 65 -0.51 9.18 3.93
C GLY A 65 -0.81 10.58 3.42
N THR A 66 -1.34 11.40 4.30
CA THR A 66 -1.63 12.82 4.07
C THR A 66 -1.09 13.65 5.23
N PRO A 67 -0.85 14.95 5.10
CA PRO A 67 -0.37 15.78 6.21
C PRO A 67 -1.17 15.64 7.51
N PRO A 68 -2.52 15.60 7.51
CA PRO A 68 -3.29 15.38 8.73
C PRO A 68 -3.27 13.93 9.22
N ARG A 69 -2.89 12.97 8.38
CA ARG A 69 -2.81 11.55 8.71
C ARG A 69 -1.52 10.93 8.13
N PRO A 70 -0.37 11.20 8.77
CA PRO A 70 0.89 10.62 8.33
C PRO A 70 0.88 9.11 8.51
N VAL A 71 1.61 8.39 7.66
CA VAL A 71 1.78 6.94 7.76
C VAL A 71 3.18 6.64 8.27
N PRO A 72 3.31 5.86 9.37
CA PRO A 72 4.60 5.48 9.93
C PRO A 72 5.48 4.75 8.90
N PHE A 73 6.71 5.22 8.71
CA PHE A 73 7.68 4.57 7.83
C PHE A 73 9.10 4.83 8.31
N GLY A 74 9.92 3.79 8.45
CA GLY A 74 11.31 3.91 8.90
C GLY A 74 12.01 2.56 8.98
N GLY A 75 13.30 2.59 9.31
CA GLY A 75 14.10 1.38 9.51
C GLY A 75 14.49 0.60 8.26
N CYS A 76 14.17 1.12 7.06
CA CYS A 76 14.40 0.47 5.77
C CYS A 76 15.52 1.15 4.96
N GLN A 77 16.39 1.91 5.60
CA GLN A 77 17.40 2.71 4.87
C GLN A 77 18.38 1.83 4.06
N ALA A 78 18.79 0.69 4.60
CA ALA A 78 19.67 -0.25 3.90
C ALA A 78 18.99 -0.88 2.67
N ASP A 79 17.69 -1.22 2.80
CA ASP A 79 16.90 -1.77 1.70
C ASP A 79 16.71 -0.73 0.58
N LEU A 80 16.42 0.52 0.96
CA LEU A 80 16.32 1.63 0.01
C LEU A 80 17.65 1.87 -0.72
N GLN A 81 18.79 1.85 -0.01
CA GLN A 81 20.12 1.95 -0.61
C GLN A 81 20.42 0.77 -1.55
N THR A 82 19.97 -0.43 -1.20
CA THR A 82 20.12 -1.62 -2.05
C THR A 82 19.33 -1.46 -3.35
N LEU A 83 18.10 -0.94 -3.29
CA LEU A 83 17.27 -0.65 -4.46
C LEU A 83 17.89 0.46 -5.32
N ASP A 84 18.39 1.53 -4.69
CA ASP A 84 19.07 2.62 -5.37
C ASP A 84 20.32 2.13 -6.09
N GLY A 85 21.20 1.39 -5.40
CA GLY A 85 22.41 0.84 -5.97
C GLY A 85 22.15 -0.12 -7.14
N TRP A 86 21.11 -0.95 -7.02
CA TRP A 86 20.71 -1.84 -8.13
C TRP A 86 20.17 -1.06 -9.33
N LEU A 87 19.37 -0.02 -9.11
CA LEU A 87 18.79 0.77 -10.20
C LEU A 87 19.85 1.60 -10.92
N ASP A 88 20.81 2.14 -10.20
CA ASP A 88 21.82 3.07 -10.72
C ASP A 88 23.04 2.34 -11.31
N ASP A 89 23.26 1.06 -11.00
CA ASP A 89 24.33 0.25 -11.58
C ASP A 89 23.96 -0.26 -12.99
N PRO A 90 24.62 0.21 -14.05
CA PRO A 90 24.34 -0.25 -15.41
C PRO A 90 24.66 -1.73 -15.64
N ALA A 91 25.55 -2.32 -14.82
CA ALA A 91 25.93 -3.72 -14.88
C ALA A 91 25.02 -4.64 -14.04
N ALA A 92 24.09 -4.06 -13.28
CA ALA A 92 23.18 -4.85 -12.46
C ALA A 92 22.27 -5.74 -13.32
N LEU A 93 21.89 -6.88 -12.76
CA LEU A 93 20.91 -7.78 -13.37
C LEU A 93 19.58 -7.05 -13.63
N PRO A 94 18.89 -7.37 -14.74
CA PRO A 94 17.70 -6.62 -15.16
C PRO A 94 16.51 -6.74 -14.20
N TYR A 95 16.44 -7.84 -13.46
CA TYR A 95 15.31 -8.16 -12.58
C TYR A 95 15.72 -8.14 -11.12
N LEU A 96 14.82 -7.68 -10.25
CA LEU A 96 14.94 -7.74 -8.81
C LEU A 96 13.65 -8.31 -8.21
N LEU A 97 13.80 -9.37 -7.43
CA LEU A 97 12.72 -9.99 -6.69
C LEU A 97 12.77 -9.57 -5.22
N LEU A 98 11.76 -8.81 -4.79
CA LEU A 98 11.58 -8.39 -3.40
C LEU A 98 10.64 -9.37 -2.70
N THR A 99 11.14 -10.14 -1.73
CA THR A 99 10.32 -11.09 -0.98
C THR A 99 10.33 -10.82 0.51
N ALA A 100 9.25 -11.18 1.16
CA ALA A 100 9.14 -11.25 2.62
C ALA A 100 7.80 -11.89 3.02
N PRO A 101 7.62 -12.33 4.26
CA PRO A 101 6.32 -12.66 4.82
C PRO A 101 5.32 -11.50 4.72
N ALA A 102 4.02 -11.79 4.91
CA ALA A 102 2.98 -10.77 4.99
C ALA A 102 3.28 -9.77 6.14
N GLY A 103 3.01 -8.49 5.93
CA GLY A 103 3.18 -7.45 6.95
C GLY A 103 4.59 -6.86 7.08
N ARG A 104 5.59 -7.37 6.34
CA ARG A 104 6.98 -6.88 6.39
C ARG A 104 7.25 -5.56 5.67
N GLY A 105 6.23 -4.92 5.10
CA GLY A 105 6.38 -3.58 4.53
C GLY A 105 6.86 -3.51 3.09
N LYS A 106 6.78 -4.59 2.27
CA LYS A 106 7.19 -4.58 0.85
C LYS A 106 6.57 -3.43 0.07
N SER A 107 5.25 -3.30 0.11
CA SER A 107 4.51 -2.24 -0.60
C SER A 107 4.88 -0.85 -0.09
N ALA A 108 5.02 -0.69 1.24
CA ALA A 108 5.47 0.57 1.83
C ALA A 108 6.87 0.96 1.35
N LEU A 109 7.79 0.00 1.31
CA LEU A 109 9.15 0.21 0.82
C LEU A 109 9.14 0.68 -0.64
N LEU A 110 8.43 -0.04 -1.53
CA LEU A 110 8.38 0.30 -2.96
C LEU A 110 7.74 1.66 -3.21
N VAL A 111 6.60 1.95 -2.60
CA VAL A 111 5.92 3.25 -2.76
C VAL A 111 6.80 4.40 -2.25
N ARG A 112 7.43 4.25 -1.07
CA ARG A 112 8.34 5.27 -0.52
C ARG A 112 9.64 5.39 -1.31
N TRP A 113 10.14 4.30 -1.86
CA TRP A 113 11.28 4.32 -2.75
C TRP A 113 10.98 5.12 -4.01
N LEU A 114 9.87 4.87 -4.69
CA LEU A 114 9.43 5.61 -5.87
C LEU A 114 9.17 7.09 -5.55
N GLU A 115 8.57 7.40 -4.40
CA GLU A 115 8.39 8.77 -3.94
C GLU A 115 9.71 9.52 -3.80
N ARG A 116 10.73 8.89 -3.24
CA ARG A 116 12.07 9.49 -3.11
C ARG A 116 12.77 9.71 -4.44
N ARG A 117 12.48 8.86 -5.42
CA ARG A 117 13.10 8.87 -6.75
C ARG A 117 12.28 9.60 -7.81
N ARG A 118 11.24 10.33 -7.43
CA ARG A 118 10.36 11.04 -8.37
C ARG A 118 11.06 12.10 -9.23
N ASP A 119 12.20 12.61 -8.80
CA ASP A 119 13.00 13.58 -9.56
C ASP A 119 13.89 12.93 -10.63
N LEU A 120 13.87 11.60 -10.76
CA LEU A 120 14.59 10.90 -11.82
C LEU A 120 13.88 11.13 -13.16
N ALA A 121 14.63 11.53 -14.16
CA ALA A 121 14.21 11.49 -15.57
C ALA A 121 14.18 10.04 -16.09
N LEU A 122 13.49 9.15 -15.38
CA LEU A 122 13.36 7.74 -15.68
C LEU A 122 11.88 7.38 -15.81
N PRO A 123 11.41 6.89 -16.97
CA PRO A 123 10.06 6.37 -17.10
C PRO A 123 9.80 5.22 -16.11
N VAL A 124 8.72 5.35 -15.33
CA VAL A 124 8.33 4.36 -14.32
C VAL A 124 6.93 3.84 -14.59
N VAL A 125 6.78 2.53 -14.64
CA VAL A 125 5.49 1.83 -14.64
C VAL A 125 5.31 1.13 -13.30
N PHE A 126 4.41 1.65 -12.46
CA PHE A 126 4.03 1.02 -11.21
C PHE A 126 2.64 0.41 -11.32
N VAL A 127 2.50 -0.89 -11.07
CA VAL A 127 1.21 -1.60 -11.09
C VAL A 127 1.08 -2.43 -9.81
N PRO A 128 0.22 -2.01 -8.87
CA PRO A 128 -0.09 -2.81 -7.70
C PRO A 128 -1.07 -3.93 -8.06
N ILE A 129 -0.81 -5.12 -7.54
CA ILE A 129 -1.68 -6.29 -7.61
C ILE A 129 -2.26 -6.47 -6.21
N SER A 130 -3.53 -6.12 -6.04
CA SER A 130 -4.12 -6.12 -4.71
C SER A 130 -5.60 -6.50 -4.75
N LEU A 131 -5.94 -7.51 -3.95
CA LEU A 131 -7.32 -7.90 -3.68
C LEU A 131 -8.12 -6.76 -3.07
N ARG A 132 -7.52 -6.09 -2.11
CA ARG A 132 -8.12 -4.97 -1.37
C ARG A 132 -8.51 -3.79 -2.26
N PHE A 133 -7.72 -3.54 -3.30
CA PHE A 133 -7.94 -2.44 -4.23
C PHE A 133 -8.54 -2.89 -5.57
N ASN A 134 -8.99 -4.15 -5.67
CA ASN A 134 -9.58 -4.74 -6.87
C ASN A 134 -8.68 -4.58 -8.13
N THR A 135 -7.37 -4.80 -7.97
CA THR A 135 -6.38 -4.74 -9.05
C THR A 135 -5.73 -6.10 -9.32
N ALA A 136 -6.20 -7.17 -8.67
CA ALA A 136 -5.58 -8.49 -8.68
C ALA A 136 -6.02 -9.38 -9.85
N SER A 137 -7.12 -9.05 -10.56
CA SER A 137 -7.60 -9.88 -11.68
C SER A 137 -6.75 -9.72 -12.93
N GLN A 138 -6.69 -10.79 -13.73
CA GLN A 138 -5.92 -10.86 -14.98
C GLN A 138 -6.22 -9.69 -15.91
N THR A 139 -7.50 -9.45 -16.19
CA THR A 139 -7.93 -8.38 -17.09
C THR A 139 -7.49 -7.01 -16.60
N VAL A 140 -7.70 -6.72 -15.32
CA VAL A 140 -7.38 -5.41 -14.74
C VAL A 140 -5.87 -5.19 -14.73
N PHE A 141 -5.11 -6.17 -14.27
CA PHE A 141 -3.66 -6.07 -14.18
C PHE A 141 -2.99 -5.90 -15.55
N PHE A 142 -3.27 -6.79 -16.51
CA PHE A 142 -2.62 -6.72 -17.80
C PHE A 142 -3.07 -5.54 -18.66
N ALA A 143 -4.35 -5.14 -18.56
CA ALA A 143 -4.80 -3.93 -19.24
C ALA A 143 -4.08 -2.68 -18.70
N ALA A 144 -3.89 -2.59 -17.39
CA ALA A 144 -3.15 -1.50 -16.78
C ALA A 144 -1.69 -1.48 -17.20
N LEU A 145 -1.03 -2.62 -17.12
CA LEU A 145 0.37 -2.75 -17.50
C LEU A 145 0.56 -2.40 -18.97
N ALA A 146 -0.27 -2.98 -19.87
CA ALA A 146 -0.21 -2.71 -21.30
C ALA A 146 -0.49 -1.24 -21.65
N ALA A 147 -1.52 -0.62 -21.03
CA ALA A 147 -1.87 0.77 -21.28
C ALA A 147 -0.76 1.74 -20.85
N ARG A 148 -0.12 1.48 -19.72
CA ARG A 148 0.99 2.31 -19.23
C ARG A 148 2.24 2.17 -20.11
N LEU A 149 2.56 0.94 -20.51
CA LEU A 149 3.66 0.69 -21.42
C LEU A 149 3.39 1.34 -22.79
N ALA A 150 2.19 1.13 -23.36
CA ALA A 150 1.82 1.75 -24.64
C ALA A 150 1.95 3.27 -24.61
N HIS A 151 1.49 3.92 -23.52
CA HIS A 151 1.63 5.36 -23.35
C HIS A 151 3.10 5.81 -23.43
N LEU A 152 4.02 5.11 -22.76
CA LEU A 152 5.45 5.40 -22.81
C LEU A 152 6.05 5.21 -24.22
N PHE A 153 5.48 4.30 -25.01
CA PHE A 153 5.86 4.10 -26.42
C PHE A 153 5.13 5.04 -27.40
N GLY A 154 4.29 5.98 -26.90
CA GLY A 154 3.49 6.88 -27.72
C GLY A 154 2.37 6.18 -28.50
N GLU A 155 2.00 4.97 -28.10
CA GLU A 155 0.97 4.15 -28.74
C GLU A 155 -0.36 4.22 -27.99
N ARG A 156 -1.44 3.96 -28.71
CA ARG A 156 -2.80 3.88 -28.12
C ARG A 156 -3.22 2.42 -27.99
N VAL A 157 -3.77 2.09 -26.83
CA VAL A 157 -4.43 0.80 -26.62
C VAL A 157 -5.93 0.90 -26.88
N PRO A 158 -6.61 -0.19 -27.25
CA PRO A 158 -8.06 -0.21 -27.36
C PRO A 158 -8.71 0.24 -26.05
N ALA A 159 -9.72 1.11 -26.15
CA ALA A 159 -10.43 1.62 -24.98
C ALA A 159 -11.37 0.57 -24.34
N ASP A 160 -11.70 -0.48 -25.09
CA ASP A 160 -12.59 -1.55 -24.64
C ASP A 160 -11.80 -2.59 -23.82
N MET A 161 -12.06 -2.61 -22.53
CA MET A 161 -11.49 -3.59 -21.60
C MET A 161 -12.20 -4.97 -21.66
N SER A 162 -13.25 -5.12 -22.46
CA SER A 162 -13.93 -6.40 -22.69
C SER A 162 -13.12 -7.36 -23.55
N GLN A 163 -11.97 -6.90 -24.09
CA GLN A 163 -11.08 -7.76 -24.86
C GLN A 163 -10.47 -8.88 -24.02
N ALA A 164 -10.24 -10.01 -24.66
CA ALA A 164 -9.73 -11.20 -24.01
C ALA A 164 -8.46 -10.91 -23.20
N PRO A 165 -8.37 -11.36 -21.94
CA PRO A 165 -7.22 -11.12 -21.07
C PRO A 165 -5.88 -11.48 -21.68
N ASP A 166 -5.84 -12.51 -22.52
CA ASP A 166 -4.63 -12.97 -23.22
C ASP A 166 -4.08 -11.94 -24.23
N LEU A 167 -4.95 -11.13 -24.82
CA LEU A 167 -4.52 -10.03 -25.68
C LEU A 167 -3.72 -8.99 -24.87
N TRP A 168 -4.24 -8.60 -23.73
CA TRP A 168 -3.57 -7.65 -22.85
C TRP A 168 -2.24 -8.19 -22.33
N ARG A 169 -2.19 -9.48 -21.99
CA ARG A 169 -0.97 -10.18 -21.58
C ARG A 169 0.06 -10.17 -22.71
N GLY A 170 -0.35 -10.55 -23.92
CA GLY A 170 0.51 -10.53 -25.10
C GLY A 170 1.04 -9.13 -25.43
N MET A 171 0.20 -8.07 -25.32
CA MET A 171 0.63 -6.69 -25.50
C MET A 171 1.65 -6.27 -24.45
N ALA A 172 1.40 -6.55 -23.16
CA ALA A 172 2.32 -6.21 -22.08
C ALA A 172 3.69 -6.89 -22.27
N SER A 173 3.71 -8.21 -22.56
CA SER A 173 4.93 -8.96 -22.82
C SER A 173 5.67 -8.44 -24.07
N GLY A 174 4.92 -8.09 -25.12
CA GLY A 174 5.47 -7.48 -26.33
C GLY A 174 6.16 -6.14 -26.05
N TYR A 175 5.55 -5.25 -25.26
CA TYR A 175 6.19 -3.99 -24.87
C TYR A 175 7.43 -4.19 -23.99
N LEU A 176 7.40 -5.12 -23.05
CA LEU A 176 8.56 -5.44 -22.20
C LEU A 176 9.76 -5.99 -22.98
N SER A 177 9.51 -6.56 -24.17
CA SER A 177 10.56 -7.09 -25.06
C SER A 177 11.13 -6.04 -26.01
N ARG A 178 10.61 -4.81 -26.01
CA ARG A 178 11.06 -3.72 -26.87
C ARG A 178 12.07 -2.83 -26.18
N PRO A 179 13.09 -2.29 -26.87
CA PRO A 179 13.96 -1.26 -26.31
C PRO A 179 13.15 -0.07 -25.78
N ALA A 180 13.43 0.37 -24.56
CA ALA A 180 12.73 1.50 -23.95
C ALA A 180 12.95 2.78 -24.78
N PRO A 181 11.91 3.66 -24.93
CA PRO A 181 12.01 4.89 -25.72
C PRO A 181 13.18 5.78 -25.30
N ASP A 182 13.40 5.94 -24.00
CA ASP A 182 14.48 6.76 -23.42
C ASP A 182 15.70 5.93 -22.99
N ARG A 183 15.90 4.76 -23.57
CA ARG A 183 16.96 3.81 -23.24
C ARG A 183 16.94 3.27 -21.81
N ARG A 184 16.01 3.69 -20.97
CA ARG A 184 15.80 3.20 -19.60
C ARG A 184 14.31 3.14 -19.30
N LEU A 185 13.90 2.08 -18.60
CA LEU A 185 12.53 1.87 -18.14
C LEU A 185 12.55 1.09 -16.82
N LEU A 186 11.87 1.60 -15.81
CA LEU A 186 11.62 0.87 -14.55
C LEU A 186 10.17 0.39 -14.52
N VAL A 187 9.99 -0.91 -14.35
CA VAL A 187 8.67 -1.52 -14.09
C VAL A 187 8.66 -2.06 -12.67
N VAL A 188 7.64 -1.71 -11.90
CA VAL A 188 7.46 -2.17 -10.52
C VAL A 188 6.11 -2.83 -10.40
N LEU A 189 6.10 -4.13 -10.11
CA LEU A 189 4.91 -4.95 -9.89
C LEU A 189 4.87 -5.35 -8.42
N ASP A 190 3.88 -4.84 -7.69
CA ASP A 190 3.78 -5.09 -6.25
C ASP A 190 2.61 -6.02 -5.92
N GLY A 191 2.89 -7.09 -5.17
CA GLY A 191 1.88 -8.02 -4.68
C GLY A 191 1.57 -9.19 -5.63
N LEU A 192 2.56 -9.73 -6.36
CA LEU A 192 2.36 -10.81 -7.34
C LEU A 192 1.67 -12.06 -6.75
N ASP A 193 1.80 -12.29 -5.46
CA ASP A 193 1.13 -13.35 -4.72
C ASP A 193 -0.38 -13.11 -4.51
N GLU A 194 -0.89 -11.90 -4.74
CA GLU A 194 -2.32 -11.56 -4.66
C GLU A 194 -3.08 -11.75 -5.99
N ALA A 195 -2.41 -12.23 -7.04
CA ALA A 195 -3.08 -12.57 -8.30
C ALA A 195 -4.15 -13.63 -8.11
N THR A 196 -5.38 -13.43 -8.66
CA THR A 196 -6.56 -14.26 -8.35
C THR A 196 -6.86 -15.32 -9.40
N ASP A 197 -7.01 -14.91 -10.64
CA ASP A 197 -7.50 -15.72 -11.77
C ASP A 197 -6.41 -15.98 -12.82
N TRP A 198 -5.15 -15.68 -12.48
CA TRP A 198 -3.99 -15.86 -13.34
C TRP A 198 -2.74 -16.20 -12.52
N GLN A 199 -1.73 -16.66 -13.20
CA GLN A 199 -0.44 -16.97 -12.59
C GLN A 199 0.69 -16.32 -13.42
N ALA A 200 1.63 -15.70 -12.70
CA ALA A 200 2.89 -15.30 -13.31
C ALA A 200 3.70 -16.55 -13.66
N GLY A 201 4.22 -16.58 -14.87
CA GLY A 201 5.04 -17.65 -15.40
C GLY A 201 6.23 -17.11 -16.15
N VAL A 202 6.97 -18.02 -16.79
CA VAL A 202 8.19 -17.72 -17.55
C VAL A 202 7.93 -16.81 -18.76
N ASP A 203 6.70 -16.71 -19.20
CA ASP A 203 6.24 -15.94 -20.36
C ASP A 203 5.96 -14.47 -20.06
N LEU A 204 5.97 -14.08 -18.76
CA LEU A 204 5.64 -12.71 -18.38
C LEU A 204 6.76 -11.71 -18.71
N PHE A 205 8.00 -12.13 -18.58
CA PHE A 205 9.17 -11.28 -18.78
C PHE A 205 10.09 -11.87 -19.85
N PRO A 206 10.75 -11.03 -20.67
CA PRO A 206 11.67 -11.53 -21.70
C PRO A 206 12.87 -12.25 -21.09
N PHE A 207 13.27 -13.37 -21.72
CA PHE A 207 14.51 -14.09 -21.39
C PHE A 207 15.76 -13.29 -21.78
N GLU A 208 15.63 -12.48 -22.82
CA GLU A 208 16.65 -11.55 -23.28
C GLU A 208 16.11 -10.13 -23.11
N PRO A 209 16.16 -9.58 -21.89
CA PRO A 209 15.61 -8.27 -21.63
C PRO A 209 16.38 -7.20 -22.41
N PRO A 210 15.66 -6.24 -23.01
CA PRO A 210 16.30 -5.16 -23.75
C PRO A 210 17.18 -4.32 -22.82
N PRO A 211 18.28 -3.75 -23.34
CA PRO A 211 19.13 -2.87 -22.56
C PRO A 211 18.34 -1.73 -21.91
N GLY A 212 18.59 -1.47 -20.63
CA GLY A 212 17.93 -0.42 -19.88
C GLY A 212 16.59 -0.80 -19.26
N LEU A 213 16.04 -1.99 -19.54
CA LEU A 213 14.89 -2.49 -18.80
C LEU A 213 15.32 -2.90 -17.37
N ARG A 214 14.60 -2.39 -16.37
CA ARG A 214 14.68 -2.78 -14.97
C ARG A 214 13.31 -3.17 -14.47
N VAL A 215 13.17 -4.33 -13.86
CA VAL A 215 11.90 -4.80 -13.29
C VAL A 215 12.08 -5.18 -11.84
N VAL A 216 11.26 -4.62 -10.96
CA VAL A 216 11.10 -5.05 -9.57
C VAL A 216 9.77 -5.77 -9.44
N VAL A 217 9.80 -6.97 -8.89
CA VAL A 217 8.60 -7.72 -8.53
C VAL A 217 8.60 -7.95 -7.03
N ALA A 218 7.51 -7.58 -6.35
CA ALA A 218 7.33 -7.89 -4.94
C ALA A 218 6.28 -8.99 -4.74
N ALA A 219 6.60 -9.95 -3.87
CA ALA A 219 5.71 -11.05 -3.53
C ALA A 219 5.95 -11.54 -2.10
N ARG A 220 4.96 -12.23 -1.52
CA ARG A 220 5.16 -13.02 -0.31
C ARG A 220 5.93 -14.30 -0.67
N HIS A 221 6.56 -14.92 0.33
CA HIS A 221 7.10 -16.27 0.16
C HIS A 221 5.97 -17.21 -0.27
N GLN A 222 6.27 -18.17 -1.13
CA GLN A 222 5.30 -19.20 -1.50
C GLN A 222 5.00 -20.11 -0.30
N ALA A 223 3.83 -20.75 -0.32
CA ALA A 223 3.48 -21.72 0.70
C ALA A 223 4.57 -22.82 0.80
N ASN A 224 4.99 -23.09 2.02
CA ASN A 224 6.06 -24.04 2.35
C ASN A 224 7.48 -23.64 1.91
N GLU A 225 7.69 -22.39 1.51
CA GLU A 225 9.00 -21.83 1.19
C GLU A 225 9.31 -20.64 2.10
N SER A 226 10.57 -20.54 2.53
CA SER A 226 11.02 -19.43 3.41
C SER A 226 11.84 -18.37 2.66
N GLY A 227 11.98 -18.51 1.34
CA GLY A 227 12.87 -17.69 0.52
C GLY A 227 12.29 -17.34 -0.87
N PRO A 228 13.13 -16.78 -1.73
CA PRO A 228 12.77 -16.33 -3.08
C PRO A 228 12.72 -17.46 -4.13
N GLU A 229 13.21 -18.66 -3.80
CA GLU A 229 13.55 -19.71 -4.77
C GLU A 229 12.35 -20.15 -5.60
N GLY A 230 11.17 -20.28 -4.99
CA GLY A 230 9.96 -20.65 -5.69
C GLY A 230 9.53 -19.63 -6.75
N TRP A 231 9.64 -18.35 -6.42
CA TRP A 231 9.36 -17.30 -7.39
C TRP A 231 10.41 -17.22 -8.49
N LEU A 232 11.71 -17.37 -8.17
CA LEU A 232 12.78 -17.36 -9.17
C LEU A 232 12.58 -18.50 -10.19
N ARG A 233 12.21 -19.71 -9.73
CA ARG A 233 11.86 -20.83 -10.61
C ARG A 233 10.63 -20.56 -11.46
N ARG A 234 9.55 -20.08 -10.82
CA ARG A 234 8.27 -19.80 -11.49
C ARG A 234 8.40 -18.76 -12.59
N LEU A 235 9.21 -17.72 -12.36
CA LEU A 235 9.47 -16.65 -13.34
C LEU A 235 10.55 -17.02 -14.35
N GLY A 236 11.21 -18.18 -14.19
CA GLY A 236 12.29 -18.62 -15.06
C GLY A 236 13.61 -17.86 -14.88
N TRP A 237 13.73 -17.08 -13.80
CA TRP A 237 14.88 -16.21 -13.55
C TRP A 237 16.07 -16.94 -12.94
N GLU A 238 15.85 -18.07 -12.27
CA GLU A 238 16.90 -18.88 -11.66
C GLU A 238 17.89 -19.44 -12.71
N ARG A 239 17.35 -20.05 -13.79
CA ARG A 239 18.16 -20.74 -14.79
C ARG A 239 19.11 -19.84 -15.57
N ASN A 240 18.73 -18.59 -15.76
CA ASN A 240 19.44 -17.64 -16.60
C ASN A 240 20.25 -16.60 -15.82
N GLY A 241 20.24 -16.67 -14.49
CA GLY A 241 20.92 -15.68 -13.65
C GLY A 241 20.43 -14.24 -13.90
N LEU A 242 19.15 -14.05 -14.23
CA LEU A 242 18.59 -12.75 -14.64
C LEU A 242 18.16 -11.86 -13.48
N ALA A 243 18.07 -12.42 -12.29
CA ALA A 243 17.52 -11.69 -11.15
C ALA A 243 18.43 -11.68 -9.93
N ARG A 244 18.40 -10.55 -9.22
CA ARG A 244 18.83 -10.43 -7.84
C ARG A 244 17.60 -10.56 -6.93
N SER A 245 17.74 -11.18 -5.76
CA SER A 245 16.71 -11.21 -4.73
C SER A 245 17.08 -10.29 -3.56
N LEU A 246 16.04 -9.66 -2.98
CA LEU A 246 16.10 -8.90 -1.74
C LEU A 246 15.00 -9.42 -0.81
N THR A 247 15.38 -9.88 0.39
CA THR A 247 14.42 -10.35 1.39
C THR A 247 14.39 -9.37 2.56
N LEU A 248 13.20 -8.84 2.87
CA LEU A 248 13.06 -7.89 3.97
C LEU A 248 13.10 -8.60 5.34
N ALA A 249 13.98 -8.12 6.19
CA ALA A 249 14.06 -8.52 7.58
C ALA A 249 13.03 -7.78 8.47
N PRO A 250 12.78 -8.26 9.70
CA PRO A 250 12.12 -7.47 10.74
C PRO A 250 12.85 -6.16 11.01
N LEU A 251 12.13 -5.15 11.51
CA LEU A 251 12.76 -3.94 12.00
C LEU A 251 13.67 -4.25 13.19
N THR A 252 14.76 -3.50 13.30
CA THR A 252 15.60 -3.48 14.49
C THR A 252 15.11 -2.45 15.50
N HIS A 253 15.70 -2.37 16.70
CA HIS A 253 15.42 -1.29 17.65
C HIS A 253 15.65 0.09 17.02
N ALA A 254 16.74 0.25 16.25
CA ALA A 254 16.98 1.49 15.50
C ALA A 254 15.88 1.75 14.48
N GLY A 255 15.38 0.71 13.83
CA GLY A 255 14.27 0.82 12.88
C GLY A 255 12.98 1.30 13.54
N VAL A 256 12.65 0.81 14.75
CA VAL A 256 11.49 1.30 15.52
C VAL A 256 11.67 2.77 15.91
N SER A 257 12.88 3.16 16.34
CA SER A 257 13.21 4.57 16.61
C SER A 257 13.02 5.45 15.36
N ASP A 258 13.45 4.99 14.19
CA ASP A 258 13.29 5.72 12.93
C ASP A 258 11.81 5.88 12.54
N VAL A 259 10.98 4.86 12.78
CA VAL A 259 9.52 4.95 12.56
C VAL A 259 8.90 6.04 13.45
N LEU A 260 9.24 6.08 14.75
CA LEU A 260 8.75 7.12 15.67
C LEU A 260 9.20 8.52 15.21
N ARG A 261 10.47 8.66 14.80
CA ARG A 261 11.04 9.92 14.31
C ARG A 261 10.34 10.40 13.04
N SER A 262 9.98 9.49 12.15
CA SER A 262 9.31 9.82 10.89
C SER A 262 7.93 10.44 11.06
N MET A 263 7.29 10.19 12.19
CA MET A 263 5.98 10.78 12.51
C MET A 263 6.07 12.27 12.90
N GLY A 264 7.24 12.76 13.29
CA GLY A 264 7.38 14.12 13.80
C GLY A 264 6.74 14.33 15.17
N VAL A 265 6.49 15.59 15.51
CA VAL A 265 5.88 15.96 16.81
C VAL A 265 4.45 15.43 16.92
N PRO A 266 4.09 14.76 18.04
CA PRO A 266 4.86 14.64 19.29
C PRO A 266 5.70 13.36 19.42
N LEU A 267 5.66 12.42 18.46
CA LEU A 267 6.24 11.08 18.61
C LEU A 267 7.77 11.06 18.40
N ASP A 268 8.33 12.03 17.72
CA ASP A 268 9.77 12.15 17.54
C ASP A 268 10.54 12.19 18.88
N ALA A 269 9.95 12.79 19.91
CA ALA A 269 10.52 12.80 21.26
C ALA A 269 10.67 11.39 21.85
N LEU A 270 9.81 10.45 21.48
CA LEU A 270 9.87 9.05 21.93
C LEU A 270 10.98 8.28 21.22
N SER A 271 11.42 8.73 20.03
CA SER A 271 12.48 8.07 19.27
C SER A 271 13.83 8.02 20.00
N ALA A 272 14.08 8.98 20.90
CA ALA A 272 15.27 9.04 21.73
C ALA A 272 15.14 8.26 23.05
N ARG A 273 13.94 7.80 23.40
CA ARG A 273 13.65 7.03 24.62
C ARG A 273 13.96 5.55 24.38
N VAL A 274 15.19 5.14 24.71
CA VAL A 274 15.67 3.76 24.53
C VAL A 274 14.77 2.74 25.23
N ASP A 275 14.28 3.08 26.41
CA ASP A 275 13.35 2.27 27.23
C ASP A 275 12.02 2.03 26.49
N ILE A 276 11.41 3.07 25.91
CA ILE A 276 10.16 2.98 25.16
C ILE A 276 10.37 2.22 23.83
N VAL A 277 11.45 2.51 23.12
CA VAL A 277 11.81 1.82 21.87
C VAL A 277 11.99 0.32 22.13
N ALA A 278 12.65 -0.06 23.23
CA ALA A 278 12.86 -1.46 23.60
C ALA A 278 11.52 -2.18 23.88
N GLU A 279 10.60 -1.54 24.58
CA GLU A 279 9.27 -2.13 24.85
C GLU A 279 8.42 -2.22 23.58
N LEU A 280 8.43 -1.22 22.71
CA LEU A 280 7.72 -1.29 21.42
C LEU A 280 8.31 -2.39 20.53
N TYR A 281 9.64 -2.55 20.54
CA TYR A 281 10.29 -3.65 19.83
C TYR A 281 9.88 -5.01 20.40
N ARG A 282 9.89 -5.17 21.73
CA ARG A 282 9.42 -6.39 22.42
C ARG A 282 7.98 -6.73 22.03
N LEU A 283 7.09 -5.74 22.04
CA LEU A 283 5.67 -5.93 21.72
C LEU A 283 5.43 -6.28 20.26
N SER A 284 6.20 -5.67 19.38
CA SER A 284 6.06 -5.88 17.93
C SER A 284 6.94 -7.01 17.39
N GLU A 285 7.95 -7.46 18.14
CA GLU A 285 8.97 -8.39 17.66
C GLU A 285 9.65 -7.89 16.36
N GLY A 286 9.71 -6.57 16.19
CA GLY A 286 10.19 -5.92 14.97
C GLY A 286 9.27 -6.08 13.75
N ASP A 287 8.04 -6.57 13.92
CA ASP A 287 7.05 -6.66 12.84
C ASP A 287 6.55 -5.27 12.43
N PRO A 288 6.79 -4.79 11.19
CA PRO A 288 6.41 -3.45 10.77
C PRO A 288 4.91 -3.16 10.87
N LEU A 289 4.04 -4.17 10.66
CA LEU A 289 2.59 -4.00 10.83
C LEU A 289 2.24 -3.68 12.28
N LEU A 290 2.80 -4.43 13.23
CA LEU A 290 2.57 -4.19 14.66
C LEU A 290 3.17 -2.86 15.11
N VAL A 291 4.37 -2.53 14.66
CA VAL A 291 4.97 -1.20 14.94
C VAL A 291 4.04 -0.10 14.44
N ARG A 292 3.51 -0.22 13.22
CA ARG A 292 2.54 0.74 12.67
C ARG A 292 1.31 0.88 13.57
N LEU A 293 0.70 -0.23 14.00
CA LEU A 293 -0.48 -0.21 14.85
C LEU A 293 -0.22 0.48 16.20
N TYR A 294 0.90 0.17 16.86
CA TYR A 294 1.27 0.84 18.12
C TYR A 294 1.58 2.32 17.92
N VAL A 295 2.27 2.68 16.84
CA VAL A 295 2.60 4.08 16.53
C VAL A 295 1.35 4.87 16.18
N ASP A 296 0.40 4.30 15.43
CA ASP A 296 -0.90 4.92 15.16
C ASP A 296 -1.70 5.16 16.46
N ASP A 297 -1.67 4.22 17.42
CA ASP A 297 -2.28 4.39 18.74
C ASP A 297 -1.65 5.55 19.50
N LEU A 298 -0.33 5.65 19.48
CA LEU A 298 0.39 6.73 20.12
C LEU A 298 0.12 8.08 19.45
N TRP A 299 0.04 8.10 18.13
CA TRP A 299 -0.29 9.31 17.37
C TRP A 299 -1.66 9.87 17.75
N GLN A 300 -2.66 9.00 17.88
CA GLN A 300 -4.01 9.40 18.32
C GLN A 300 -4.05 10.01 19.74
N LYS A 301 -3.13 9.60 20.63
CA LYS A 301 -2.98 10.19 21.97
C LYS A 301 -2.39 11.60 21.93
N GLY A 302 -1.83 12.02 20.81
CA GLY A 302 -1.22 13.33 20.64
C GLY A 302 -0.15 13.61 21.71
N ALA A 303 -0.14 14.81 22.28
CA ALA A 303 0.83 15.21 23.32
C ALA A 303 0.85 14.28 24.55
N ALA A 304 -0.23 13.57 24.85
CA ALA A 304 -0.25 12.62 25.97
C ALA A 304 0.69 11.43 25.74
N ALA A 305 1.00 11.08 24.49
CA ALA A 305 1.94 10.01 24.17
C ALA A 305 3.34 10.25 24.75
N THR A 306 3.78 11.50 24.87
CA THR A 306 5.12 11.83 25.42
C THR A 306 5.27 11.47 26.90
N ARG A 307 4.15 11.26 27.61
CA ARG A 307 4.11 10.86 29.04
C ARG A 307 4.17 9.35 29.24
N LEU A 308 4.21 8.59 28.15
CA LEU A 308 4.25 7.11 28.17
C LEU A 308 5.43 6.63 29.03
N GLN A 309 5.16 5.71 29.95
CA GLN A 309 6.17 5.05 30.76
C GLN A 309 6.38 3.62 30.28
N PRO A 310 7.60 3.05 30.40
CA PRO A 310 7.85 1.67 30.02
C PRO A 310 6.93 0.66 30.72
N GLU A 311 6.56 0.96 31.96
CA GLU A 311 5.66 0.15 32.80
C GLU A 311 4.28 -0.04 32.15
N ASP A 312 3.79 0.99 31.45
CA ASP A 312 2.51 0.93 30.73
C ASP A 312 2.52 -0.09 29.58
N LEU A 313 3.71 -0.39 29.05
CA LEU A 313 3.91 -1.32 27.96
C LEU A 313 4.31 -2.73 28.44
N ARG A 314 5.00 -2.86 29.58
CA ARG A 314 5.52 -4.14 30.09
C ARG A 314 4.43 -5.15 30.40
N THR A 315 3.26 -4.69 30.81
CA THR A 315 2.12 -5.56 31.13
C THR A 315 1.44 -6.15 29.89
N LEU A 316 1.74 -5.61 28.72
CA LEU A 316 1.12 -6.03 27.46
C LEU A 316 1.79 -7.27 26.90
N GLN A 317 0.97 -8.17 26.34
CA GLN A 317 1.45 -9.36 25.64
C GLN A 317 2.01 -8.99 24.26
N PRO A 318 3.16 -9.60 23.86
CA PRO A 318 3.71 -9.42 22.52
C PRO A 318 2.83 -10.04 21.43
N GLY A 319 3.08 -9.60 20.20
CA GLY A 319 2.44 -10.18 19.02
C GLY A 319 1.05 -9.63 18.71
N LEU A 320 0.51 -10.08 17.60
CA LEU A 320 -0.74 -9.55 17.06
C LEU A 320 -1.95 -9.92 17.93
N HIS A 321 -1.95 -11.11 18.55
CA HIS A 321 -2.99 -11.50 19.52
C HIS A 321 -3.00 -10.58 20.74
N GLY A 322 -1.83 -10.35 21.35
CA GLY A 322 -1.75 -9.43 22.49
C GLY A 322 -2.19 -8.00 22.16
N TYR A 323 -1.92 -7.56 20.93
CA TYR A 323 -2.42 -6.28 20.45
C TYR A 323 -3.97 -6.25 20.38
N PHE A 324 -4.60 -7.28 19.79
CA PHE A 324 -6.06 -7.35 19.68
C PHE A 324 -6.75 -7.53 21.03
N ASP A 325 -6.20 -8.34 21.93
CA ASP A 325 -6.75 -8.51 23.29
C ASP A 325 -6.83 -7.18 24.02
N ARG A 326 -5.73 -6.42 23.99
CA ARG A 326 -5.70 -5.07 24.54
C ARG A 326 -6.69 -4.14 23.86
N TRP A 327 -6.76 -4.17 22.52
CA TRP A 327 -7.69 -3.34 21.75
C TRP A 327 -9.14 -3.61 22.19
N TRP A 328 -9.54 -4.88 22.35
CA TRP A 328 -10.86 -5.26 22.84
C TRP A 328 -11.11 -4.75 24.27
N GLU A 329 -10.17 -4.90 25.17
CA GLU A 329 -10.28 -4.37 26.53
C GLU A 329 -10.47 -2.85 26.54
N ASP A 330 -9.71 -2.12 25.73
CA ASP A 330 -9.82 -0.68 25.61
C ASP A 330 -11.18 -0.26 25.02
N GLN A 331 -11.70 -1.00 24.01
CA GLN A 331 -13.04 -0.75 23.49
C GLN A 331 -14.13 -1.00 24.55
N ARG A 332 -14.07 -2.10 25.29
CA ARG A 332 -15.01 -2.40 26.36
C ARG A 332 -15.01 -1.30 27.44
N LYS A 333 -13.85 -0.80 27.82
CA LYS A 333 -13.73 0.34 28.77
C LYS A 333 -14.38 1.61 28.20
N GLN A 334 -14.18 1.91 26.93
CA GLN A 334 -14.78 3.08 26.27
C GLN A 334 -16.30 2.96 26.16
N TRP A 335 -16.83 1.80 25.83
CA TRP A 335 -18.27 1.55 25.74
C TRP A 335 -18.95 1.48 27.11
N GLY A 336 -18.21 1.13 28.14
CA GLY A 336 -18.73 1.06 29.51
C GLY A 336 -19.98 0.17 29.62
N ARG A 337 -21.12 0.74 29.99
CA ARG A 337 -22.39 0.01 30.12
C ARG A 337 -22.97 -0.48 28.80
N ASP A 338 -22.59 0.11 27.68
CA ASP A 338 -23.06 -0.25 26.35
C ASP A 338 -22.24 -1.39 25.71
N ALA A 339 -21.15 -1.83 26.34
CA ALA A 339 -20.28 -2.89 25.84
C ALA A 339 -21.04 -4.17 25.43
N PRO A 340 -22.00 -4.69 26.24
CA PRO A 340 -22.74 -5.91 25.88
C PRO A 340 -23.60 -5.77 24.61
N LEU A 341 -23.98 -4.54 24.23
CA LEU A 341 -24.76 -4.27 23.03
C LEU A 341 -23.85 -4.05 21.81
N ARG A 342 -22.71 -3.38 22.01
CA ARG A 342 -21.80 -2.98 20.90
C ARG A 342 -20.83 -4.10 20.49
N GLU A 343 -20.34 -4.89 21.44
CA GLU A 343 -19.37 -5.97 21.17
C GLU A 343 -19.89 -6.98 20.13
N PRO A 344 -21.14 -7.51 20.23
CA PRO A 344 -21.64 -8.45 19.24
C PRO A 344 -21.74 -7.88 17.83
N THR A 345 -22.10 -6.61 17.66
CA THR A 345 -22.21 -5.96 16.34
C THR A 345 -20.84 -5.77 15.69
N VAL A 346 -19.84 -5.35 16.48
CA VAL A 346 -18.45 -5.23 16.02
C VAL A 346 -17.88 -6.60 15.68
N GLN A 347 -18.12 -7.62 16.52
CA GLN A 347 -17.66 -8.98 16.27
C GLN A 347 -18.28 -9.60 14.99
N ALA A 348 -19.58 -9.40 14.78
CA ALA A 348 -20.27 -9.86 13.57
C ALA A 348 -19.65 -9.20 12.31
N THR A 349 -19.38 -7.90 12.36
CA THR A 349 -18.73 -7.16 11.27
C THR A 349 -17.32 -7.72 11.00
N LEU A 350 -16.51 -7.93 12.04
CA LEU A 350 -15.17 -8.51 11.90
C LEU A 350 -15.20 -9.91 11.31
N ASN A 351 -16.13 -10.76 11.75
CA ASN A 351 -16.27 -12.14 11.26
C ASN A 351 -16.62 -12.17 9.77
N LEU A 352 -17.53 -11.30 9.32
CA LEU A 352 -17.86 -11.18 7.89
C LEU A 352 -16.66 -10.74 7.08
N LEU A 353 -15.94 -9.71 7.52
CA LEU A 353 -14.74 -9.24 6.84
C LEU A 353 -13.61 -10.27 6.81
N THR A 354 -13.53 -11.14 7.85
CA THR A 354 -12.53 -12.21 7.92
C THR A 354 -12.79 -13.31 6.91
N THR A 355 -14.06 -13.66 6.69
CA THR A 355 -14.47 -14.75 5.80
C THR A 355 -14.67 -14.31 4.35
N ALA A 356 -14.71 -13.00 4.11
CA ALA A 356 -14.92 -12.43 2.79
C ALA A 356 -13.73 -12.70 1.86
N LEU A 357 -14.01 -13.20 0.67
CA LEU A 357 -13.01 -13.44 -0.38
C LEU A 357 -12.67 -12.15 -1.17
N ALA A 358 -13.48 -11.10 -1.02
CA ALA A 358 -13.32 -9.79 -1.65
C ALA A 358 -13.85 -8.69 -0.73
N PRO A 359 -13.50 -7.41 -0.98
CA PRO A 359 -14.09 -6.30 -0.23
C PRO A 359 -15.62 -6.29 -0.31
N LEU A 360 -16.30 -6.11 0.84
CA LEU A 360 -17.76 -6.13 0.94
C LEU A 360 -18.32 -4.69 0.84
N GLY A 361 -19.33 -4.50 0.00
CA GLY A 361 -20.09 -3.27 -0.06
C GLY A 361 -20.89 -3.00 1.23
N LYS A 362 -21.37 -1.77 1.41
CA LYS A 362 -22.20 -1.43 2.57
C LYS A 362 -23.49 -2.27 2.58
N ASP A 363 -24.11 -2.44 1.43
CA ASP A 363 -25.34 -3.20 1.29
C ASP A 363 -25.12 -4.71 1.54
N ASP A 364 -23.98 -5.25 1.11
CA ASP A 364 -23.60 -6.63 1.40
C ASP A 364 -23.44 -6.85 2.92
N LEU A 365 -22.74 -5.93 3.61
CA LEU A 365 -22.57 -6.02 5.06
C LEU A 365 -23.91 -5.93 5.80
N LEU A 366 -24.80 -5.01 5.40
CA LEU A 366 -26.14 -4.89 5.99
C LEU A 366 -26.96 -6.17 5.81
N HIS A 367 -26.92 -6.72 4.59
CA HIS A 367 -27.67 -7.93 4.27
C HIS A 367 -27.15 -9.17 5.03
N LEU A 368 -25.83 -9.34 5.06
CA LEU A 368 -25.19 -10.51 5.68
C LEU A 368 -25.19 -10.45 7.22
N SER A 369 -25.06 -9.27 7.80
CA SER A 369 -25.05 -9.09 9.26
C SER A 369 -26.44 -8.96 9.88
N ASN A 370 -27.45 -8.64 9.07
CA ASN A 370 -28.80 -8.25 9.52
C ASN A 370 -28.79 -7.05 10.49
N LEU A 371 -27.77 -6.19 10.39
CA LEU A 371 -27.66 -4.95 11.16
C LEU A 371 -28.44 -3.84 10.49
N SER A 372 -28.91 -2.86 11.29
CA SER A 372 -29.39 -1.61 10.75
C SER A 372 -28.22 -0.77 10.21
N THR A 373 -28.51 0.21 9.34
CA THR A 373 -27.49 1.13 8.83
C THR A 373 -26.75 1.84 9.97
N TRP A 374 -27.47 2.23 11.01
CA TRP A 374 -26.91 2.90 12.17
C TRP A 374 -25.98 1.97 12.99
N ASP A 375 -26.41 0.72 13.24
CA ASP A 375 -25.62 -0.26 13.97
C ASP A 375 -24.34 -0.61 13.24
N LEU A 376 -24.37 -0.74 11.90
CA LEU A 376 -23.20 -0.98 11.08
C LEU A 376 -22.22 0.20 11.13
N GLU A 377 -22.69 1.44 11.05
CA GLU A 377 -21.84 2.63 11.17
C GLU A 377 -21.20 2.72 12.56
N GLU A 378 -21.94 2.42 13.61
CA GLU A 378 -21.39 2.34 14.97
C GLU A 378 -20.39 1.19 15.13
N ALA A 379 -20.61 0.04 14.49
CA ALA A 379 -19.68 -1.09 14.51
C ALA A 379 -18.38 -0.81 13.72
N LEU A 380 -18.45 -0.06 12.62
CA LEU A 380 -17.29 0.30 11.82
C LEU A 380 -16.42 1.40 12.46
N ARG A 381 -17.01 2.25 13.32
CA ARG A 381 -16.30 3.37 13.93
C ARG A 381 -15.04 2.94 14.71
N PRO A 382 -15.06 1.96 15.63
CA PRO A 382 -13.85 1.49 16.32
C PRO A 382 -12.87 0.77 15.39
N LEU A 383 -13.35 0.29 14.24
CA LEU A 383 -12.57 -0.44 13.24
C LEU A 383 -11.86 0.47 12.22
N ALA A 384 -12.04 1.79 12.25
CA ALA A 384 -11.60 2.73 11.22
C ALA A 384 -10.09 2.66 10.87
N ARG A 385 -9.25 2.10 11.74
CA ARG A 385 -7.82 1.89 11.49
C ARG A 385 -7.47 0.46 11.05
N LEU A 386 -8.36 -0.48 11.33
CA LEU A 386 -8.19 -1.89 10.98
C LEU A 386 -8.84 -2.21 9.64
N VAL A 387 -9.83 -1.41 9.24
CA VAL A 387 -10.64 -1.59 8.04
C VAL A 387 -10.50 -0.38 7.14
N VAL A 388 -10.41 -0.61 5.84
CA VAL A 388 -10.39 0.42 4.79
C VAL A 388 -11.59 0.24 3.87
N GLY A 389 -11.92 1.30 3.13
CA GLY A 389 -13.06 1.35 2.22
C GLY A 389 -14.14 2.31 2.70
N ASP A 390 -15.02 2.70 1.79
CA ASP A 390 -16.16 3.58 2.03
C ASP A 390 -17.51 2.87 1.90
N GLY A 391 -17.46 1.58 1.54
CA GLY A 391 -18.62 0.73 1.31
C GLY A 391 -19.42 1.05 0.06
N ARG A 392 -19.00 2.04 -0.76
CA ARG A 392 -19.67 2.48 -2.00
C ARG A 392 -18.79 2.31 -3.22
N THR A 393 -17.71 3.08 -3.29
CA THR A 393 -16.73 3.03 -4.40
C THR A 393 -15.65 1.98 -4.13
N GLN A 394 -15.30 1.81 -2.87
CA GLN A 394 -14.40 0.78 -2.39
C GLN A 394 -15.09 0.03 -1.25
N GLY A 395 -15.32 -1.28 -1.44
CA GLY A 395 -15.86 -2.13 -0.40
C GLY A 395 -14.98 -2.14 0.86
N TYR A 396 -15.55 -2.49 2.00
CA TYR A 396 -14.82 -2.64 3.25
C TYR A 396 -13.95 -3.90 3.22
N ALA A 397 -12.71 -3.75 3.63
CA ALA A 397 -11.76 -4.85 3.81
C ALA A 397 -10.78 -4.51 4.94
N PHE A 398 -10.11 -5.50 5.50
CA PHE A 398 -9.02 -5.22 6.44
C PHE A 398 -7.92 -4.41 5.78
N SER A 399 -7.36 -3.45 6.52
CA SER A 399 -6.22 -2.64 6.07
C SER A 399 -4.98 -3.51 5.82
N HIS A 400 -4.93 -4.71 6.41
CA HIS A 400 -3.92 -5.72 6.13
C HIS A 400 -4.49 -7.14 6.29
N PRO A 401 -4.17 -8.12 5.40
CA PRO A 401 -4.73 -9.48 5.46
C PRO A 401 -4.51 -10.23 6.78
N ARG A 402 -3.37 -10.02 7.45
CA ARG A 402 -3.07 -10.65 8.75
C ARG A 402 -4.03 -10.23 9.88
N LEU A 403 -4.69 -9.09 9.74
CA LEU A 403 -5.66 -8.65 10.75
C LEU A 403 -6.90 -9.55 10.74
N GLY A 404 -7.32 -10.02 9.56
CA GLY A 404 -8.41 -10.98 9.43
C GLY A 404 -8.12 -12.31 10.12
N SER A 405 -6.93 -12.88 9.92
CA SER A 405 -6.58 -14.18 10.51
C SER A 405 -6.50 -14.18 12.04
N THR A 406 -6.45 -13.03 12.69
CA THR A 406 -6.27 -12.90 14.15
C THR A 406 -7.51 -12.36 14.84
N SER A 407 -8.39 -11.66 14.12
CA SER A 407 -9.61 -11.05 14.69
C SER A 407 -10.75 -12.04 14.92
N ALA A 408 -10.76 -13.19 14.22
CA ALA A 408 -11.69 -14.26 14.48
C ALA A 408 -11.31 -14.93 15.81
N ARG A 409 -12.08 -14.68 16.86
CA ARG A 409 -12.04 -15.48 18.09
C ARG A 409 -12.90 -16.72 17.85
N ASP A 410 -12.35 -17.86 18.20
CA ASP A 410 -13.08 -19.13 18.30
C ASP A 410 -14.22 -19.05 19.32
#